data_4741e266e917f24c7ec88fa52e634bdb
#
_entry.id   4741e266e917f24c7ec88fa52e634bdb
#
_cell.length_a   1.000
_cell.length_b   1.000
_cell.length_c   1.000
_cell.angle_alpha   90.00
_cell.angle_beta   90.00
_cell.angle_gamma   90.00
#
_symmetry.space_group_name_H-M   'P 1'
#
loop_
_entity.id
_entity.type
_entity.pdbx_description
1 polymer ?
#
loop_
_entity_poly.entity_id
_entity_poly.type
_entity_poly.pdbx_seq_one_letter_code
_entity_poly.pdbx_strand_id
1 'polypeptide(L)'
;MTSRQSLIVAMLTAVIALAPAPSFSHSLLVRSQPGQRSTVTRPPERVQMWFSERLEPAYASASVWNEAGKRVDAGDASVDQNDPTLLSVSTPNLGPGRYTVRFRVLSVDGHVVESSYIFTVRAPAR
;
A
#
# COMPACT_ATOMS: atom_id res chain seq x y z
N MET A 1 61.42 40.16 19.94
CA MET A 1 60.86 39.39 18.81
C MET A 1 59.67 38.65 19.27
N THR A 2 58.51 39.17 18.95
CA THR A 2 57.25 38.52 19.31
C THR A 2 56.80 37.69 18.13
N SER A 3 56.85 36.38 18.26
CA SER A 3 56.24 35.51 17.30
C SER A 3 54.74 35.55 17.52
N ARG A 4 54.05 36.14 16.59
CA ARG A 4 52.61 36.03 16.56
C ARG A 4 52.26 34.67 16.00
N GLN A 5 51.94 33.78 16.90
CA GLN A 5 51.28 32.56 16.48
C GLN A 5 49.81 32.89 16.19
N SER A 6 49.52 32.99 14.92
CA SER A 6 48.16 33.08 14.47
C SER A 6 47.45 31.74 14.74
N LEU A 7 46.68 31.70 15.80
CA LEU A 7 45.73 30.65 16.05
C LEU A 7 44.65 30.75 14.95
N ILE A 8 44.83 30.00 13.89
CA ILE A 8 43.75 29.74 12.97
C ILE A 8 42.86 28.73 13.66
N VAL A 9 41.86 29.25 14.32
CA VAL A 9 40.75 28.43 14.76
C VAL A 9 40.00 28.01 13.49
N ALA A 10 40.34 26.84 12.99
CA ALA A 10 39.54 26.18 11.98
C ALA A 10 38.20 25.83 12.63
N MET A 11 37.22 26.70 12.45
CA MET A 11 35.86 26.43 12.80
C MET A 11 35.37 25.37 11.83
N LEU A 12 35.49 24.11 12.25
CA LEU A 12 34.93 22.99 11.54
C LEU A 12 33.41 23.08 11.74
N THR A 13 32.76 23.81 10.86
CA THR A 13 31.30 23.79 10.77
C THR A 13 30.92 22.41 10.28
N ALA A 14 30.58 21.54 11.23
CA ALA A 14 29.94 20.30 10.88
C ALA A 14 28.55 20.65 10.32
N VAL A 15 28.45 20.71 9.00
CA VAL A 15 27.17 20.75 8.33
C VAL A 15 26.58 19.36 8.53
N ILE A 16 25.75 19.24 9.55
CA ILE A 16 24.89 18.06 9.70
C ILE A 16 23.89 18.20 8.57
N ALA A 17 24.18 17.54 7.45
CA ALA A 17 23.18 17.37 6.42
C ALA A 17 22.08 16.49 7.03
N LEU A 18 21.01 17.13 7.49
CA LEU A 18 19.76 16.47 7.76
C LEU A 18 19.25 15.96 6.41
N ALA A 19 19.61 14.71 6.08
CA ALA A 19 18.95 14.01 5.02
C ALA A 19 17.44 13.99 5.40
N PRO A 20 16.53 14.50 4.54
CA PRO A 20 15.11 14.38 4.83
C PRO A 20 14.83 12.90 5.04
N ALA A 21 14.39 12.53 6.25
CA ALA A 21 13.86 11.21 6.48
C ALA A 21 12.79 10.98 5.42
N PRO A 22 12.78 9.83 4.69
CA PRO A 22 11.71 9.55 3.76
C PRO A 22 10.42 9.68 4.54
N SER A 23 9.64 10.72 4.21
CA SER A 23 8.34 10.86 4.84
C SER A 23 7.45 9.81 4.21
N PHE A 24 7.19 8.76 4.99
CA PHE A 24 6.20 7.76 4.64
C PHE A 24 4.78 8.27 4.92
N SER A 25 4.50 9.54 4.63
CA SER A 25 3.14 10.08 4.64
C SER A 25 2.43 9.60 3.38
N HIS A 26 2.29 8.29 3.26
CA HIS A 26 1.66 7.66 2.11
C HIS A 26 0.19 7.49 2.35
N SER A 27 -0.58 7.41 1.27
CA SER A 27 -1.88 6.76 1.25
C SER A 27 -1.70 5.35 1.75
N LEU A 28 -1.63 5.20 3.06
CA LEU A 28 -1.47 3.88 3.64
C LEU A 28 -2.78 3.12 3.52
N LEU A 29 -2.66 1.86 3.18
CA LEU A 29 -3.74 0.93 3.36
C LEU A 29 -3.99 0.79 4.86
N VAL A 30 -5.10 1.37 5.34
CA VAL A 30 -5.42 1.38 6.78
C VAL A 30 -6.32 0.24 7.19
N ARG A 31 -7.09 -0.31 6.25
CA ARG A 31 -7.99 -1.43 6.49
C ARG A 31 -8.25 -2.16 5.18
N SER A 32 -8.44 -3.47 5.26
CA SER A 32 -8.87 -4.28 4.11
C SER A 32 -9.82 -5.39 4.55
N GLN A 33 -10.66 -5.85 3.62
CA GLN A 33 -11.49 -7.03 3.77
C GLN A 33 -11.41 -7.85 2.48
N PRO A 34 -10.87 -9.08 2.51
CA PRO A 34 -10.23 -9.73 3.67
C PRO A 34 -9.02 -8.95 4.19
N GLY A 35 -8.75 -9.10 5.49
CA GLY A 35 -7.60 -8.45 6.12
C GLY A 35 -6.27 -8.99 5.62
N GLN A 36 -5.21 -8.20 5.77
CA GLN A 36 -3.84 -8.62 5.43
C GLN A 36 -3.44 -9.84 6.27
N ARG A 37 -2.93 -10.87 5.62
CA ARG A 37 -2.50 -12.13 6.25
C ARG A 37 -3.62 -12.86 7.00
N SER A 38 -4.87 -12.52 6.73
CA SER A 38 -6.02 -13.18 7.35
C SER A 38 -6.33 -14.51 6.67
N THR A 39 -7.01 -15.37 7.42
CA THR A 39 -7.60 -16.60 6.92
C THR A 39 -9.11 -16.49 7.08
N VAL A 40 -9.85 -16.64 5.99
CA VAL A 40 -11.30 -16.59 5.99
C VAL A 40 -11.84 -17.98 5.62
N THR A 41 -12.99 -18.34 6.18
CA THR A 41 -13.65 -19.62 5.91
C THR A 41 -14.74 -19.51 4.85
N ARG A 42 -15.17 -18.30 4.57
CA ARG A 42 -16.12 -18.00 3.52
C ARG A 42 -15.44 -17.20 2.42
N PRO A 43 -15.47 -17.66 1.15
CA PRO A 43 -14.86 -16.92 0.06
C PRO A 43 -15.45 -15.51 -0.06
N PRO A 44 -14.62 -14.47 -0.07
CA PRO A 44 -15.13 -13.11 -0.26
C PRO A 44 -15.61 -12.91 -1.70
N GLU A 45 -16.71 -12.20 -1.87
CA GLU A 45 -17.23 -11.82 -3.19
C GLU A 45 -16.54 -10.60 -3.75
N ARG A 46 -15.84 -9.86 -2.91
CA ARG A 46 -15.05 -8.69 -3.28
C ARG A 46 -13.90 -8.49 -2.32
N VAL A 47 -12.87 -7.83 -2.79
CA VAL A 47 -11.79 -7.31 -1.96
C VAL A 47 -12.00 -5.81 -1.83
N GLN A 48 -11.97 -5.32 -0.59
CA GLN A 48 -12.15 -3.91 -0.26
C GLN A 48 -10.92 -3.39 0.48
N MET A 49 -10.46 -2.22 0.08
CA MET A 49 -9.26 -1.60 0.63
C MET A 49 -9.55 -0.14 0.95
N TRP A 50 -9.36 0.24 2.22
CA TRP A 50 -9.51 1.63 2.67
C TRP A 50 -8.16 2.24 2.91
N PHE A 51 -7.97 3.42 2.32
CA PHE A 51 -6.72 4.16 2.38
C PHE A 51 -6.85 5.39 3.28
N SER A 52 -5.74 5.90 3.76
CA SER A 52 -5.71 7.08 4.63
C SER A 52 -6.03 8.39 3.89
N GLU A 53 -5.95 8.38 2.55
CA GLU A 53 -6.14 9.54 1.69
C GLU A 53 -7.21 9.26 0.63
N ARG A 54 -7.80 10.34 0.12
CA ARG A 54 -8.70 10.24 -1.04
C ARG A 54 -7.91 9.82 -2.27
N LEU A 55 -8.48 8.96 -3.07
CA LEU A 55 -7.85 8.38 -4.26
C LEU A 55 -8.33 9.07 -5.53
N GLU A 56 -7.43 9.16 -6.52
CA GLU A 56 -7.78 9.54 -7.87
C GLU A 56 -8.37 8.34 -8.60
N PRO A 57 -9.67 8.35 -8.94
CA PRO A 57 -10.33 7.15 -9.50
C PRO A 57 -9.71 6.68 -10.81
N ALA A 58 -9.25 7.58 -11.66
CA ALA A 58 -8.69 7.24 -12.96
C ALA A 58 -7.35 6.48 -12.86
N TYR A 59 -6.69 6.55 -11.71
CA TYR A 59 -5.35 5.96 -11.51
C TYR A 59 -5.34 4.85 -10.45
N ALA A 60 -6.49 4.46 -9.95
CA ALA A 60 -6.61 3.38 -8.99
C ALA A 60 -6.79 2.04 -9.70
N SER A 61 -5.97 1.06 -9.33
CA SER A 61 -6.07 -0.30 -9.86
C SER A 61 -5.84 -1.33 -8.76
N ALA A 62 -6.49 -2.47 -8.91
CA ALA A 62 -6.31 -3.62 -8.04
C ALA A 62 -6.53 -4.90 -8.82
N SER A 63 -5.80 -5.95 -8.44
CA SER A 63 -5.91 -7.27 -9.02
C SER A 63 -5.73 -8.33 -7.94
N VAL A 64 -6.33 -9.48 -8.12
CA VAL A 64 -6.23 -10.60 -7.21
C VAL A 64 -5.73 -11.81 -7.97
N TRP A 65 -4.74 -12.49 -7.42
CA TRP A 65 -4.02 -13.59 -8.05
C TRP A 65 -4.02 -14.82 -7.15
N ASN A 66 -4.20 -16.00 -7.74
CA ASN A 66 -4.07 -17.26 -7.01
C ASN A 66 -2.61 -17.74 -6.92
N GLU A 67 -2.36 -18.87 -6.25
CA GLU A 67 -1.03 -19.43 -6.08
C GLU A 67 -0.37 -19.86 -7.40
N ALA A 68 -1.18 -20.19 -8.40
CA ALA A 68 -0.68 -20.54 -9.73
C ALA A 68 -0.29 -19.32 -10.57
N GLY A 69 -0.41 -18.11 -10.02
CA GLY A 69 -0.12 -16.89 -10.75
C GLY A 69 -1.19 -16.49 -11.75
N LYS A 70 -2.41 -17.01 -11.59
CA LYS A 70 -3.55 -16.66 -12.43
C LYS A 70 -4.36 -15.56 -11.79
N ARG A 71 -4.75 -14.56 -12.58
CA ARG A 71 -5.64 -13.50 -12.13
C ARG A 71 -7.07 -14.05 -11.97
N VAL A 72 -7.69 -13.76 -10.83
CA VAL A 72 -8.98 -14.32 -10.44
C VAL A 72 -10.06 -13.26 -10.13
N ASP A 73 -9.72 -11.98 -10.18
CA ASP A 73 -10.70 -10.90 -10.05
C ASP A 73 -11.47 -10.65 -11.35
N ALA A 74 -12.56 -9.89 -11.25
CA ALA A 74 -13.44 -9.61 -12.39
C ALA A 74 -12.96 -8.45 -13.28
N GLY A 75 -11.82 -7.82 -12.96
CA GLY A 75 -11.30 -6.69 -13.72
C GLY A 75 -12.10 -5.39 -13.55
N ASP A 76 -12.88 -5.27 -12.49
CA ASP A 76 -13.78 -4.15 -12.23
C ASP A 76 -13.33 -3.23 -11.08
N ALA A 77 -12.04 -3.21 -10.78
CA ALA A 77 -11.52 -2.37 -9.69
C ALA A 77 -11.97 -0.91 -9.84
N SER A 78 -12.52 -0.35 -8.79
CA SER A 78 -13.03 1.02 -8.81
C SER A 78 -13.02 1.66 -7.43
N VAL A 79 -12.88 2.99 -7.41
CA VAL A 79 -13.03 3.79 -6.21
C VAL A 79 -14.51 4.05 -5.97
N ASP A 80 -14.95 3.86 -4.72
CA ASP A 80 -16.34 4.05 -4.34
C ASP A 80 -16.76 5.52 -4.50
N GLN A 81 -17.93 5.77 -5.09
CA GLN A 81 -18.44 7.13 -5.32
C GLN A 81 -18.79 7.85 -4.02
N ASN A 82 -19.18 7.10 -3.00
CA ASN A 82 -19.58 7.66 -1.70
C ASN A 82 -18.45 7.68 -0.69
N ASP A 83 -17.39 6.90 -0.91
CA ASP A 83 -16.19 6.88 -0.08
C ASP A 83 -14.94 6.92 -0.97
N PRO A 84 -14.38 8.09 -1.24
CA PRO A 84 -13.23 8.23 -2.13
C PRO A 84 -11.93 7.62 -1.57
N THR A 85 -11.93 7.06 -0.37
CA THR A 85 -10.79 6.31 0.20
C THR A 85 -10.90 4.81 -0.04
N LEU A 86 -12.03 4.32 -0.55
CA LEU A 86 -12.32 2.90 -0.72
C LEU A 86 -12.09 2.47 -2.18
N LEU A 87 -11.18 1.50 -2.36
CA LEU A 87 -10.96 0.79 -3.62
C LEU A 87 -11.49 -0.64 -3.47
N SER A 88 -12.30 -1.08 -4.42
CA SER A 88 -12.90 -2.42 -4.41
C SER A 88 -12.68 -3.11 -5.73
N VAL A 89 -12.58 -4.44 -5.69
CA VAL A 89 -12.57 -5.30 -6.87
C VAL A 89 -13.37 -6.56 -6.58
N SER A 90 -14.18 -7.01 -7.53
CA SER A 90 -14.98 -8.22 -7.38
C SER A 90 -14.15 -9.47 -7.55
N THR A 91 -14.42 -10.46 -6.70
CA THR A 91 -13.75 -11.77 -6.71
C THR A 91 -14.77 -12.90 -6.74
N PRO A 92 -15.49 -13.07 -7.85
CA PRO A 92 -16.48 -14.13 -7.93
C PRO A 92 -15.80 -15.50 -7.92
N ASN A 93 -16.37 -16.43 -7.18
CA ASN A 93 -16.01 -17.85 -7.24
C ASN A 93 -14.57 -18.18 -6.79
N LEU A 94 -14.08 -17.57 -5.72
CA LEU A 94 -12.81 -17.98 -5.13
C LEU A 94 -12.95 -19.34 -4.45
N GLY A 95 -12.06 -20.26 -4.80
CA GLY A 95 -11.91 -21.53 -4.09
C GLY A 95 -10.98 -21.42 -2.89
N PRO A 96 -10.81 -22.51 -2.10
CA PRO A 96 -9.79 -22.54 -1.07
C PRO A 96 -8.39 -22.33 -1.64
N GLY A 97 -7.55 -21.59 -0.93
CA GLY A 97 -6.19 -21.31 -1.34
C GLY A 97 -5.69 -19.96 -0.85
N ARG A 98 -4.45 -19.65 -1.22
CA ARG A 98 -3.80 -18.41 -0.89
C ARG A 98 -3.92 -17.46 -2.08
N TYR A 99 -4.26 -16.21 -1.79
CA TYR A 99 -4.42 -15.16 -2.81
C TYR A 99 -3.53 -13.97 -2.52
N THR A 100 -3.02 -13.37 -3.58
CA THR A 100 -2.25 -12.12 -3.51
C THR A 100 -3.09 -10.99 -4.10
N VAL A 101 -3.31 -9.96 -3.32
CA VAL A 101 -3.94 -8.71 -3.78
C VAL A 101 -2.83 -7.73 -4.13
N ARG A 102 -2.84 -7.21 -5.35
CA ARG A 102 -1.92 -6.18 -5.81
C ARG A 102 -2.70 -4.92 -6.09
N PHE A 103 -2.18 -3.78 -5.67
CA PHE A 103 -2.84 -2.50 -5.93
C PHE A 103 -1.84 -1.42 -6.26
N ARG A 104 -2.30 -0.46 -7.02
CA ARG A 104 -1.60 0.78 -7.32
C ARG A 104 -2.61 1.92 -7.23
N VAL A 105 -2.33 2.90 -6.39
CA VAL A 105 -3.20 4.05 -6.16
C VAL A 105 -2.40 5.34 -6.26
N LEU A 106 -3.09 6.39 -6.68
CA LEU A 106 -2.62 7.77 -6.64
C LEU A 106 -3.54 8.53 -5.69
N SER A 107 -2.97 9.11 -4.64
CA SER A 107 -3.75 9.98 -3.76
C SER A 107 -3.93 11.38 -4.39
N VAL A 108 -4.98 12.08 -3.96
CA VAL A 108 -5.27 13.43 -4.48
C VAL A 108 -4.16 14.44 -4.18
N ASP A 109 -3.28 14.15 -3.23
CA ASP A 109 -2.10 14.96 -2.92
C ASP A 109 -0.87 14.62 -3.77
N GLY A 110 -0.98 13.69 -4.72
CA GLY A 110 0.06 13.37 -5.69
C GLY A 110 0.99 12.21 -5.35
N HIS A 111 0.72 11.43 -4.29
CA HIS A 111 1.54 10.29 -3.91
C HIS A 111 1.06 8.99 -4.58
N VAL A 112 1.97 8.28 -5.23
CA VAL A 112 1.73 6.95 -5.79
C VAL A 112 2.14 5.91 -4.77
N VAL A 113 1.25 4.95 -4.50
CA VAL A 113 1.53 3.78 -3.67
C VAL A 113 1.23 2.53 -4.48
N GLU A 114 2.21 1.62 -4.54
CA GLU A 114 2.08 0.33 -5.18
C GLU A 114 2.55 -0.73 -4.18
N SER A 115 1.69 -1.70 -3.89
CA SER A 115 1.98 -2.72 -2.90
C SER A 115 1.09 -3.95 -3.09
N SER A 116 1.28 -4.92 -2.22
CA SER A 116 0.49 -6.14 -2.22
C SER A 116 0.30 -6.69 -0.81
N TYR A 117 -0.71 -7.53 -0.64
CA TYR A 117 -0.90 -8.31 0.57
C TYR A 117 -1.52 -9.66 0.24
N ILE A 118 -1.49 -10.57 1.22
CA ILE A 118 -1.94 -11.95 1.07
C ILE A 118 -3.11 -12.19 2.02
N PHE A 119 -4.11 -12.97 1.54
CA PHE A 119 -5.10 -13.60 2.38
C PHE A 119 -5.30 -15.06 1.96
N THR A 120 -5.88 -15.85 2.84
CA THR A 120 -6.12 -17.27 2.61
C THR A 120 -7.61 -17.57 2.76
N VAL A 121 -8.15 -18.34 1.83
CA VAL A 121 -9.48 -18.94 1.95
C VAL A 121 -9.27 -20.40 2.36
N ARG A 122 -9.79 -20.75 3.52
CA ARG A 122 -9.73 -22.11 4.04
C ARG A 122 -10.94 -22.90 3.57
N ALA A 123 -10.70 -24.17 3.20
CA ALA A 123 -11.81 -25.06 2.95
C ALA A 123 -12.68 -25.18 4.19
N PRO A 124 -14.04 -25.25 4.03
CA PRO A 124 -14.92 -25.44 5.17
C PRO A 124 -14.58 -26.73 5.90
N ALA A 125 -14.54 -26.68 7.22
CA ALA A 125 -14.37 -27.88 8.05
C ALA A 125 -15.56 -28.84 7.82
N ARG A 126 -15.24 -30.13 7.66
CA ARG A 126 -16.26 -31.17 7.57
C ARG A 126 -16.80 -31.50 8.95
#